data_6f620ff24a506359826f0c53e692d6d6
#
_entry.id   6f620ff24a506359826f0c53e692d6d6
#
_cell.length_a   1.000
_cell.length_b   1.000
_cell.length_c   1.000
_cell.angle_alpha   90.00
_cell.angle_beta   90.00
_cell.angle_gamma   90.00
#
_symmetry.space_group_name_H-M   'P 1'
#
loop_
_entity.id
_entity.type
_entity.pdbx_description
1 polymer ?
#
loop_
_entity_poly.entity_id
_entity_poly.type
_entity_poly.pdbx_seq_one_letter_code
_entity_poly.pdbx_strand_id
1 'polypeptide(L)'
;MTTRFTAKFAGLSLIAGFSMLIAASAAAADEVAAPQIEYGASLLCQTPEQAERLVANLDSDMGLALRNVNAGVQVPACQTVPVAYVRGQTLATLRSRGATFQMVRVLVVGVGSPDDFRAVAPGVFVALVKVKEFAV
;
A
#
# COMPACT_ATOMS: atom_id res chain seq x y z
N MET A 1 -58.83 15.52 49.53
CA MET A 1 -58.12 15.67 49.23
C MET A 1 -57.50 15.08 48.37
N THR A 2 -57.14 15.05 47.71
CA THR A 2 -56.82 14.54 46.97
C THR A 2 -55.95 14.57 46.13
N THR A 3 -55.48 14.38 45.60
CA THR A 3 -54.73 14.43 44.93
C THR A 3 -54.27 13.86 44.05
N ARG A 4 -53.97 13.78 43.39
CA ARG A 4 -53.60 13.38 42.53
C ARG A 4 -52.75 13.33 41.82
N PHE A 5 -52.23 13.04 41.18
CA PHE A 5 -51.46 12.94 40.55
C PHE A 5 -51.16 12.43 39.64
N THR A 6 -50.87 12.35 39.01
CA THR A 6 -50.65 12.11 38.20
C THR A 6 -49.65 12.06 37.46
N ALA A 7 -49.14 11.78 36.99
CA ALA A 7 -48.48 11.54 36.41
C ALA A 7 -47.99 11.29 35.54
N LYS A 8 -47.62 11.33 35.07
CA LYS A 8 -46.97 11.35 34.49
C LYS A 8 -46.42 10.68 33.74
N PHE A 9 -45.97 10.54 33.09
CA PHE A 9 -45.50 9.78 32.43
C PHE A 9 -45.16 9.95 31.26
N ALA A 10 -44.76 10.37 30.85
CA ALA A 10 -44.51 10.67 29.73
C ALA A 10 -43.17 10.38 29.27
N GLY A 11 -42.33 10.13 29.67
CA GLY A 11 -41.04 10.08 29.18
C GLY A 11 -40.59 8.86 28.53
N LEU A 12 -41.56 8.10 28.10
CA LEU A 12 -41.15 6.98 27.66
C LEU A 12 -40.83 6.84 26.31
N SER A 13 -41.06 7.64 25.44
CA SER A 13 -40.93 7.36 24.07
C SER A 13 -39.63 7.71 23.47
N LEU A 14 -38.79 8.35 24.18
CA LEU A 14 -37.60 8.83 23.56
C LEU A 14 -36.55 7.82 23.37
N ILE A 15 -36.70 6.68 23.93
CA ILE A 15 -35.63 5.73 23.93
C ILE A 15 -35.53 4.98 22.62
N ALA A 16 -36.64 4.91 21.91
CA ALA A 16 -36.64 4.10 20.74
C ALA A 16 -35.81 4.67 19.57
N GLY A 17 -35.63 5.96 19.58
CA GLY A 17 -34.94 6.56 18.46
C GLY A 17 -33.42 6.36 18.46
N PHE A 18 -32.91 6.01 19.62
CA PHE A 18 -31.51 5.92 19.70
C PHE A 18 -30.95 4.66 19.12
N SER A 19 -31.69 3.63 19.08
CA SER A 19 -31.17 2.35 18.63
C SER A 19 -30.90 2.29 17.15
N MET A 20 -31.53 3.13 16.39
CA MET A 20 -31.34 3.07 14.95
C MET A 20 -30.04 3.68 14.46
N LEU A 21 -29.52 4.61 15.20
CA LEU A 21 -28.28 5.24 14.76
C LEU A 21 -27.07 4.33 14.88
N ILE A 22 -27.13 3.41 15.79
CA ILE A 22 -26.02 2.50 15.98
C ILE A 22 -25.93 1.45 14.88
N ALA A 23 -27.06 1.05 14.37
CA ALA A 23 -27.07 0.05 13.31
C ALA A 23 -26.51 0.57 11.99
N ALA A 24 -26.69 1.85 11.71
CA ALA A 24 -26.18 2.42 10.47
C ALA A 24 -24.66 2.52 10.46
N SER A 25 -24.04 2.69 11.62
CA SER A 25 -22.60 2.79 11.69
C SER A 25 -21.91 1.46 11.49
N ALA A 26 -22.54 0.38 11.88
CA ALA A 26 -21.93 -0.94 11.74
C ALA A 26 -21.91 -1.42 10.29
N ALA A 27 -22.85 -1.00 9.48
CA ALA A 27 -22.92 -1.45 8.09
C ALA A 27 -21.81 -0.83 7.24
N ALA A 28 -21.34 0.35 7.58
CA ALA A 28 -20.30 1.01 6.80
C ALA A 28 -18.91 0.40 7.01
N ALA A 29 -18.73 -0.35 8.08
CA ALA A 29 -17.42 -0.92 8.39
C ALA A 29 -17.11 -2.20 7.62
N ASP A 30 -18.10 -2.78 6.94
CA ASP A 30 -17.92 -4.06 6.28
C ASP A 30 -17.42 -3.97 4.85
N GLU A 31 -17.16 -2.76 4.35
CA GLU A 31 -16.79 -2.58 2.95
C GLU A 31 -15.30 -2.50 2.67
N VAL A 32 -14.48 -2.81 3.65
CA VAL A 32 -13.03 -2.78 3.46
C VAL A 32 -12.60 -4.06 2.75
N ALA A 33 -12.07 -3.90 1.55
CA ALA A 33 -11.58 -5.04 0.78
C ALA A 33 -10.32 -5.62 1.43
N ALA A 34 -10.22 -6.94 1.42
CA ALA A 34 -9.02 -7.61 1.90
C ALA A 34 -7.84 -7.29 0.99
N PRO A 35 -6.63 -7.11 1.53
CA PRO A 35 -5.46 -6.89 0.70
C PRO A 35 -5.18 -8.11 -0.19
N GLN A 36 -4.73 -7.84 -1.41
CA GLN A 36 -4.44 -8.89 -2.37
C GLN A 36 -2.93 -9.03 -2.54
N ILE A 37 -2.50 -10.27 -2.68
CA ILE A 37 -1.09 -10.55 -2.95
C ILE A 37 -0.88 -10.53 -4.45
N GLU A 38 0.10 -9.75 -4.89
CA GLU A 38 0.53 -9.65 -6.28
C GLU A 38 1.86 -10.37 -6.46
N TYR A 39 2.05 -10.93 -7.63
CA TYR A 39 3.29 -11.65 -7.98
C TYR A 39 3.92 -11.00 -9.19
N GLY A 40 5.23 -10.92 -9.19
CA GLY A 40 5.93 -10.42 -10.37
C GLY A 40 7.36 -10.04 -10.08
N ALA A 41 8.14 -9.90 -11.15
CA ALA A 41 9.48 -9.35 -11.06
C ALA A 41 9.36 -7.85 -10.79
N SER A 42 9.92 -7.42 -9.69
CA SER A 42 9.81 -6.03 -9.25
C SER A 42 11.18 -5.44 -8.98
N LEU A 43 11.31 -4.18 -9.35
CA LEU A 43 12.50 -3.40 -9.01
C LEU A 43 12.27 -2.84 -7.62
N LEU A 44 12.99 -3.38 -6.65
CA LEU A 44 12.82 -3.04 -5.24
C LEU A 44 14.03 -2.29 -4.72
N CYS A 45 13.78 -1.25 -3.95
CA CYS A 45 14.80 -0.52 -3.19
C CYS A 45 14.46 -0.59 -1.71
N GLN A 46 15.46 -0.48 -0.86
CA GLN A 46 15.24 -0.56 0.57
C GLN A 46 14.61 0.71 1.13
N THR A 47 14.92 1.86 0.55
CA THR A 47 14.41 3.15 1.03
C THR A 47 13.95 4.01 -0.14
N PRO A 48 13.06 4.99 0.11
CA PRO A 48 12.66 5.94 -0.93
C PRO A 48 13.83 6.73 -1.50
N GLU A 49 14.80 7.09 -0.67
CA GLU A 49 15.97 7.87 -1.12
C GLU A 49 16.82 7.08 -2.10
N GLN A 50 16.95 5.78 -1.89
CA GLN A 50 17.67 4.92 -2.82
C GLN A 50 16.94 4.79 -4.15
N ALA A 51 15.62 4.70 -4.11
CA ALA A 51 14.80 4.65 -5.30
C ALA A 51 14.92 5.95 -6.11
N GLU A 52 14.90 7.09 -5.43
CA GLU A 52 15.08 8.38 -6.09
C GLU A 52 16.46 8.48 -6.73
N ARG A 53 17.47 8.01 -6.03
CA ARG A 53 18.84 8.04 -6.56
C ARG A 53 18.99 7.14 -7.78
N LEU A 54 18.34 5.99 -7.75
CA LEU A 54 18.36 5.09 -8.90
C LEU A 54 17.73 5.76 -10.13
N VAL A 55 16.57 6.35 -9.97
CA VAL A 55 15.88 7.00 -11.07
C VAL A 55 16.66 8.22 -11.58
N ALA A 56 17.27 8.97 -10.67
CA ALA A 56 18.06 10.14 -11.04
C ALA A 56 19.29 9.76 -11.87
N ASN A 57 19.82 8.56 -11.67
CA ASN A 57 21.00 8.09 -12.40
C ASN A 57 20.63 7.19 -13.58
N LEU A 58 19.34 7.04 -13.84
CA LEU A 58 18.90 6.19 -14.93
C LEU A 58 18.93 6.96 -16.23
N ASP A 59 19.97 6.77 -16.99
CA ASP A 59 20.10 7.46 -18.26
C ASP A 59 19.49 6.64 -19.38
N SER A 60 20.01 5.49 -19.66
CA SER A 60 19.41 4.58 -20.62
C SER A 60 19.71 3.13 -20.26
N ASP A 61 20.54 2.92 -19.24
CA ASP A 61 21.00 1.60 -18.85
C ASP A 61 20.66 1.33 -17.39
N MET A 62 19.64 0.54 -17.19
CA MET A 62 19.18 0.13 -15.85
C MET A 62 20.29 -0.65 -15.12
N GLY A 63 21.03 -1.50 -15.85
CA GLY A 63 22.12 -2.27 -15.24
C GLY A 63 23.20 -1.38 -14.66
N LEU A 64 23.58 -0.33 -15.37
CA LEU A 64 24.58 0.61 -14.87
C LEU A 64 24.04 1.40 -13.68
N ALA A 65 22.79 1.84 -13.74
CA ALA A 65 22.17 2.57 -12.64
C ALA A 65 22.10 1.71 -11.37
N LEU A 66 21.78 0.42 -11.51
CA LEU A 66 21.77 -0.50 -10.39
C LEU A 66 23.15 -0.70 -9.81
N ARG A 67 24.16 -0.84 -10.66
CA ARG A 67 25.54 -0.97 -10.17
C ARG A 67 25.97 0.27 -9.39
N ASN A 68 25.60 1.43 -9.87
CA ASN A 68 25.98 2.68 -9.23
C ASN A 68 25.30 2.87 -7.86
N VAL A 69 24.02 2.56 -7.77
CA VAL A 69 23.30 2.73 -6.50
C VAL A 69 23.72 1.68 -5.47
N ASN A 70 24.20 0.54 -5.94
CA ASN A 70 24.63 -0.55 -5.08
C ASN A 70 26.13 -0.52 -4.77
N ALA A 71 26.86 0.45 -5.31
CA ALA A 71 28.29 0.52 -5.11
C ALA A 71 28.61 0.81 -3.64
N GLY A 72 29.54 0.04 -3.09
CA GLY A 72 30.02 0.26 -1.73
C GLY A 72 29.12 -0.24 -0.62
N VAL A 73 28.00 -0.91 -0.95
CA VAL A 73 27.10 -1.44 0.07
C VAL A 73 27.18 -2.96 0.11
N GLN A 74 27.02 -3.53 1.30
CA GLN A 74 27.06 -4.98 1.47
C GLN A 74 25.75 -5.65 1.05
N VAL A 75 24.63 -4.99 1.32
CA VAL A 75 23.32 -5.47 0.92
C VAL A 75 22.85 -4.58 -0.23
N PRO A 76 22.39 -5.14 -1.35
CA PRO A 76 21.98 -4.30 -2.46
C PRO A 76 20.92 -3.30 -2.07
N ALA A 77 21.16 -2.04 -2.41
CA ALA A 77 20.19 -0.98 -2.14
C ALA A 77 18.95 -1.14 -3.01
N CYS A 78 19.15 -1.52 -4.26
CA CYS A 78 18.06 -1.79 -5.20
C CYS A 78 18.38 -3.05 -6.00
N GLN A 79 17.35 -3.83 -6.31
CA GLN A 79 17.52 -5.05 -7.11
C GLN A 79 16.21 -5.43 -7.77
N THR A 80 16.30 -6.16 -8.88
CA THR A 80 15.14 -6.74 -9.54
C THR A 80 14.99 -8.18 -9.07
N VAL A 81 13.84 -8.50 -8.50
CA VAL A 81 13.60 -9.80 -7.88
C VAL A 81 12.17 -10.22 -8.15
N PRO A 82 11.94 -11.51 -8.45
CA PRO A 82 10.55 -12.03 -8.48
C PRO A 82 10.07 -12.17 -7.04
N VAL A 83 8.97 -11.49 -6.73
CA VAL A 83 8.44 -11.42 -5.37
C VAL A 83 6.93 -11.56 -5.36
N ALA A 84 6.43 -11.95 -4.18
CA ALA A 84 5.03 -11.83 -3.83
C ALA A 84 4.92 -10.71 -2.82
N TYR A 85 3.99 -9.81 -3.04
CA TYR A 85 3.90 -8.62 -2.21
C TYR A 85 2.46 -8.10 -2.12
N VAL A 86 2.22 -7.32 -1.09
CA VAL A 86 0.98 -6.55 -0.93
C VAL A 86 1.30 -5.11 -1.24
N ARG A 87 0.58 -4.56 -2.20
CA ARG A 87 0.78 -3.17 -2.62
C ARG A 87 0.24 -2.22 -1.57
N GLY A 88 1.06 -1.27 -1.20
CA GLY A 88 0.67 -0.21 -0.27
C GLY A 88 0.51 1.12 -0.98
N GLN A 89 0.89 2.17 -0.30
CA GLN A 89 0.69 3.54 -0.72
C GLN A 89 1.67 3.95 -1.81
N THR A 90 1.19 4.68 -2.81
CA THR A 90 2.07 5.34 -3.78
C THR A 90 2.68 6.56 -3.11
N LEU A 91 4.01 6.61 -3.09
CA LEU A 91 4.73 7.66 -2.40
C LEU A 91 5.03 8.86 -3.28
N ALA A 92 5.35 8.62 -4.54
CA ALA A 92 5.73 9.69 -5.45
C ALA A 92 5.74 9.19 -6.90
N THR A 93 5.78 10.12 -7.81
CA THR A 93 6.02 9.85 -9.23
C THR A 93 7.37 10.46 -9.59
N LEU A 94 8.25 9.65 -10.16
CA LEU A 94 9.61 10.05 -10.50
C LEU A 94 9.79 9.98 -12.00
N ARG A 95 10.51 10.94 -12.54
CA ARG A 95 10.78 11.02 -13.98
C ARG A 95 12.26 10.92 -14.27
N SER A 96 12.58 10.13 -15.27
CA SER A 96 13.90 10.11 -15.88
C SER A 96 13.74 10.31 -17.38
N ARG A 97 14.84 10.33 -18.12
CA ARG A 97 14.78 10.48 -19.56
C ARG A 97 13.97 9.35 -20.19
N GLY A 98 12.84 9.69 -20.77
CA GLY A 98 12.02 8.74 -21.52
C GLY A 98 11.22 7.75 -20.68
N ALA A 99 11.18 7.91 -19.35
CA ALA A 99 10.42 7.00 -18.50
C ALA A 99 9.88 7.68 -17.27
N THR A 100 8.72 7.26 -16.85
CA THR A 100 8.09 7.71 -15.63
C THR A 100 7.87 6.50 -14.73
N PHE A 101 8.21 6.63 -13.46
CA PHE A 101 8.08 5.58 -12.48
C PHE A 101 7.19 6.05 -11.33
N GLN A 102 6.38 5.15 -10.82
CA GLN A 102 5.71 5.34 -9.55
C GLN A 102 6.50 4.63 -8.47
N MET A 103 6.75 5.34 -7.38
CA MET A 103 7.39 4.79 -6.20
C MET A 103 6.30 4.35 -5.24
N VAL A 104 6.22 3.05 -4.98
CA VAL A 104 5.13 2.45 -4.22
C VAL A 104 5.71 1.68 -3.05
N ARG A 105 5.15 1.91 -1.86
CA ARG A 105 5.52 1.09 -0.71
C ARG A 105 4.88 -0.27 -0.83
N VAL A 106 5.64 -1.33 -0.62
CA VAL A 106 5.14 -2.70 -0.72
C VAL A 106 5.58 -3.51 0.49
N LEU A 107 4.75 -4.47 0.88
CA LEU A 107 5.10 -5.45 1.88
C LEU A 107 5.42 -6.75 1.14
N VAL A 108 6.68 -7.12 1.13
CA VAL A 108 7.14 -8.36 0.49
C VAL A 108 6.89 -9.50 1.45
N VAL A 109 6.18 -10.53 1.00
CA VAL A 109 5.83 -11.68 1.81
C VAL A 109 6.43 -12.98 1.29
N GLY A 110 7.05 -12.95 0.12
CA GLY A 110 7.69 -14.12 -0.44
C GLY A 110 8.54 -13.80 -1.65
N VAL A 111 9.35 -14.76 -2.07
CA VAL A 111 10.22 -14.65 -3.25
C VAL A 111 9.96 -15.82 -4.17
N GLY A 112 10.16 -15.59 -5.46
CA GLY A 112 9.98 -16.60 -6.48
C GLY A 112 8.75 -16.37 -7.32
N SER A 113 8.53 -17.27 -8.27
CA SER A 113 7.36 -17.24 -9.14
C SER A 113 6.17 -17.92 -8.44
N PRO A 114 4.94 -17.76 -8.95
CA PRO A 114 3.79 -18.46 -8.38
C PRO A 114 3.96 -19.97 -8.31
N ASP A 115 4.74 -20.55 -9.23
CA ASP A 115 4.94 -22.00 -9.26
C ASP A 115 6.08 -22.46 -8.33
N ASP A 116 6.95 -21.55 -7.94
CA ASP A 116 8.10 -21.85 -7.10
C ASP A 116 8.25 -20.74 -6.05
N PHE A 117 7.24 -20.60 -5.25
CA PHE A 117 7.14 -19.53 -4.28
C PHE A 117 7.66 -19.98 -2.92
N ARG A 118 8.44 -19.13 -2.30
CA ARG A 118 8.93 -19.35 -0.95
C ARG A 118 8.57 -18.17 -0.08
N ALA A 119 7.83 -18.44 0.98
CA ALA A 119 7.47 -17.42 1.95
C ALA A 119 8.72 -16.94 2.69
N VAL A 120 8.79 -15.65 2.94
CA VAL A 120 9.85 -15.03 3.73
C VAL A 120 9.25 -14.20 4.83
N ALA A 121 10.07 -13.84 5.81
CA ALA A 121 9.64 -12.90 6.84
C ALA A 121 9.22 -11.60 6.16
N PRO A 122 8.03 -11.07 6.47
CA PRO A 122 7.55 -9.87 5.79
C PRO A 122 8.48 -8.68 5.99
N GLY A 123 8.74 -7.96 4.90
CA GLY A 123 9.59 -6.78 4.93
C GLY A 123 9.01 -5.68 4.07
N VAL A 124 9.22 -4.45 4.51
CA VAL A 124 8.73 -3.27 3.79
C VAL A 124 9.83 -2.78 2.85
N PHE A 125 9.48 -2.62 1.59
CA PHE A 125 10.38 -2.13 0.56
C PHE A 125 9.68 -1.07 -0.27
N VAL A 126 10.42 -0.43 -1.14
CA VAL A 126 9.89 0.52 -2.10
C VAL A 126 10.04 -0.10 -3.49
N ALA A 127 8.94 -0.22 -4.19
CA ALA A 127 8.94 -0.72 -5.56
C ALA A 127 8.89 0.44 -6.54
N LEU A 128 9.63 0.32 -7.63
CA LEU A 128 9.55 1.26 -8.74
C LEU A 128 8.79 0.59 -9.87
N VAL A 129 7.62 1.15 -10.17
CA VAL A 129 6.74 0.62 -11.20
C VAL A 129 6.77 1.58 -12.38
N LYS A 130 7.18 1.08 -13.54
CA LYS A 130 7.22 1.90 -14.75
C LYS A 130 5.80 2.17 -15.21
N VAL A 131 5.49 3.42 -15.42
CA VAL A 131 4.18 3.83 -15.92
C VAL A 131 4.20 3.70 -17.43
N LYS A 132 3.20 3.00 -17.95
CA LYS A 132 3.04 2.92 -19.40
C LYS A 132 2.41 4.21 -19.88
N GLU A 133 3.14 4.95 -20.68
CA GLU A 133 2.60 6.13 -21.30
C GLU A 133 1.93 5.69 -22.60
N PHE A 134 0.64 5.98 -22.69
CA PHE A 134 -0.06 5.75 -23.94
C PHE A 134 0.24 6.94 -24.83
N ALA A 135 0.77 6.67 -26.01
CA ALA A 135 0.94 7.71 -27.01
C ALA A 135 -0.45 8.17 -27.46
N VAL A 136 -0.64 9.46 -27.40
CA VAL A 136 -1.90 10.07 -27.84
C VAL A 136 -1.82 10.32 -29.34
#